data_49b2919fdcd6d86ccdce979b656a7289
#
_entry.id   49b2919fdcd6d86ccdce979b656a7289
#
_cell.length_a   1.000
_cell.length_b   1.000
_cell.length_c   1.000
_cell.angle_alpha   90.00
_cell.angle_beta   90.00
_cell.angle_gamma   90.00
#
_symmetry.space_group_name_H-M   'P 1'
#
loop_
_entity.id
_entity.type
_entity.pdbx_description
1 polymer ?
#
loop_
_entity_poly.entity_id
_entity_poly.type
_entity_poly.pdbx_seq_one_letter_code
_entity_poly.pdbx_strand_id
1 'polypeptide(L)'
;MELLAFGDTGWGDELFIATLMTIAVSITAMFIGFFFALIFTPLKLSKNKFFNFIGNSYTTVIRGVPELLVIYLFFFGGTGAVMYVASIFGYNEYIEINAFITGAFAIGIISGAYSTEVFRGAIQSIDKGQFEAAKVLGLSKPGQFFKIILPQTLRLAIPNLSNVWQITLKDTSLISVTGLVEIMRQSYIAAGSTRDRLFFYSFAAVLYLLLTFLSMKLINRLEVKYSRGY
;
A
#
# COMPACT_ATOMS: atom_id res chain seq x y z
N MET A 1 -20.12 -4.93 27.49
CA MET A 1 -19.76 -3.50 27.25
C MET A 1 -18.50 -3.09 28.03
N GLU A 2 -18.23 -3.69 29.18
CA GLU A 2 -17.00 -3.43 29.97
C GLU A 2 -15.71 -3.70 29.20
N LEU A 3 -15.68 -4.73 28.32
CA LEU A 3 -14.49 -5.07 27.53
C LEU A 3 -14.02 -3.98 26.57
N LEU A 4 -14.88 -3.05 26.17
CA LEU A 4 -14.58 -1.91 25.31
C LEU A 4 -14.57 -0.57 26.06
N ALA A 5 -14.58 -0.60 27.40
CA ALA A 5 -14.41 0.60 28.19
C ALA A 5 -13.02 1.22 27.94
N PHE A 6 -12.95 2.54 28.13
CA PHE A 6 -11.68 3.28 28.05
C PHE A 6 -11.02 3.27 29.44
N GLY A 7 -9.71 3.22 29.49
CA GLY A 7 -8.91 3.16 30.71
C GLY A 7 -8.70 1.74 31.23
N ASP A 8 -8.24 1.60 32.47
CA ASP A 8 -7.70 0.35 33.06
C ASP A 8 -8.66 -0.85 33.09
N THR A 9 -9.95 -0.65 32.81
CA THR A 9 -10.98 -1.69 32.90
C THR A 9 -11.36 -2.33 31.56
N GLY A 10 -10.92 -1.78 30.44
CA GLY A 10 -11.27 -2.27 29.11
C GLY A 10 -10.16 -2.14 28.10
N TRP A 11 -10.46 -2.36 26.83
CA TRP A 11 -9.52 -2.38 25.69
C TRP A 11 -9.88 -1.31 24.62
N GLY A 12 -10.75 -0.35 24.96
CA GLY A 12 -11.29 0.60 23.99
C GLY A 12 -10.25 1.59 23.48
N ASP A 13 -9.44 2.13 24.37
CA ASP A 13 -8.36 3.09 24.05
C ASP A 13 -7.21 2.44 23.29
N GLU A 14 -6.79 1.24 23.68
CA GLU A 14 -5.73 0.52 22.95
C GLU A 14 -6.20 0.14 21.55
N LEU A 15 -7.45 -0.31 21.37
CA LEU A 15 -8.02 -0.60 20.06
C LEU A 15 -8.18 0.66 19.22
N PHE A 16 -8.47 1.80 19.84
CA PHE A 16 -8.51 3.09 19.15
C PHE A 16 -7.11 3.50 18.66
N ILE A 17 -6.09 3.41 19.52
CA ILE A 17 -4.68 3.68 19.15
C ILE A 17 -4.22 2.74 18.06
N ALA A 18 -4.53 1.44 18.17
CA ALA A 18 -4.21 0.44 17.15
C ALA A 18 -4.91 0.73 15.80
N THR A 19 -6.12 1.28 15.84
CA THR A 19 -6.85 1.74 14.65
C THR A 19 -6.12 2.90 13.97
N LEU A 20 -5.63 3.87 14.73
CA LEU A 20 -4.82 4.97 14.21
C LEU A 20 -3.50 4.46 13.62
N MET A 21 -2.87 3.47 14.26
CA MET A 21 -1.67 2.82 13.75
C MET A 21 -1.93 2.14 12.40
N THR A 22 -3.04 1.39 12.27
CA THR A 22 -3.46 0.76 11.00
C THR A 22 -3.62 1.79 9.89
N ILE A 23 -4.26 2.93 10.17
CA ILE A 23 -4.41 4.04 9.21
C ILE A 23 -3.05 4.62 8.83
N ALA A 24 -2.19 4.88 9.80
CA ALA A 24 -0.86 5.45 9.57
C ALA A 24 0.01 4.54 8.68
N VAL A 25 0.03 3.23 8.97
CA VAL A 25 0.72 2.24 8.14
C VAL A 25 0.15 2.20 6.73
N SER A 26 -1.18 2.14 6.58
CA SER A 26 -1.84 2.08 5.28
C SER A 26 -1.52 3.29 4.40
N ILE A 27 -1.59 4.49 4.97
CA ILE A 27 -1.27 5.74 4.27
C ILE A 27 0.20 5.75 3.87
N THR A 28 1.11 5.44 4.79
CA THR A 28 2.55 5.41 4.52
C THR A 28 2.90 4.39 3.44
N ALA A 29 2.34 3.19 3.53
CA ALA A 29 2.53 2.13 2.53
C ALA A 29 2.01 2.56 1.16
N MET A 30 0.85 3.23 1.08
CA MET A 30 0.31 3.72 -0.18
C MET A 30 1.19 4.81 -0.81
N PHE A 31 1.75 5.73 -0.02
CA PHE A 31 2.72 6.72 -0.52
C PHE A 31 3.99 6.05 -1.07
N ILE A 32 4.55 5.09 -0.34
CA ILE A 32 5.69 4.30 -0.81
C ILE A 32 5.31 3.56 -2.10
N GLY A 33 4.12 2.96 -2.15
CA GLY A 33 3.60 2.27 -3.32
C GLY A 33 3.47 3.19 -4.55
N PHE A 34 2.99 4.41 -4.38
CA PHE A 34 2.97 5.40 -5.46
C PHE A 34 4.37 5.75 -5.96
N PHE A 35 5.33 5.90 -5.06
CA PHE A 35 6.72 6.14 -5.45
C PHE A 35 7.26 5.00 -6.31
N PHE A 36 7.04 3.74 -5.92
CA PHE A 36 7.41 2.58 -6.73
C PHE A 36 6.67 2.56 -8.07
N ALA A 37 5.38 2.85 -8.07
CA ALA A 37 4.59 2.88 -9.30
C ALA A 37 5.07 3.96 -10.29
N LEU A 38 5.50 5.13 -9.81
CA LEU A 38 6.08 6.18 -10.66
C LEU A 38 7.39 5.73 -11.33
N ILE A 39 8.17 4.89 -10.67
CA ILE A 39 9.42 4.35 -11.22
C ILE A 39 9.12 3.19 -12.19
N PHE A 40 8.32 2.22 -11.76
CA PHE A 40 8.18 0.96 -12.50
C PHE A 40 7.17 1.02 -13.64
N THR A 41 6.21 1.94 -13.63
CA THR A 41 5.27 2.12 -14.77
C THR A 41 6.00 2.53 -16.05
N PRO A 42 6.85 3.58 -16.07
CA PRO A 42 7.63 3.93 -17.26
C PRO A 42 8.59 2.81 -17.71
N LEU A 43 9.22 2.11 -16.77
CA LEU A 43 10.09 0.98 -17.10
C LEU A 43 9.31 -0.10 -17.83
N LYS A 44 8.12 -0.44 -17.33
CA LYS A 44 7.26 -1.47 -17.89
C LYS A 44 6.69 -1.10 -19.27
N LEU A 45 6.46 0.20 -19.52
CA LEU A 45 6.01 0.71 -20.81
C LEU A 45 7.16 0.98 -21.80
N SER A 46 8.41 0.80 -21.38
CA SER A 46 9.58 1.07 -22.21
C SER A 46 9.67 0.12 -23.40
N LYS A 47 10.04 0.66 -24.57
CA LYS A 47 10.40 -0.12 -25.76
C LYS A 47 11.75 -0.84 -25.63
N ASN A 48 12.62 -0.40 -24.70
CA ASN A 48 13.87 -1.06 -24.41
C ASN A 48 13.61 -2.35 -23.62
N LYS A 49 14.02 -3.48 -24.18
CA LYS A 49 13.80 -4.82 -23.59
C LYS A 49 14.36 -4.95 -22.17
N PHE A 50 15.49 -4.31 -21.88
CA PHE A 50 16.12 -4.37 -20.54
C PHE A 50 15.26 -3.65 -19.49
N PHE A 51 14.82 -2.42 -19.74
CA PHE A 51 13.96 -1.69 -18.82
C PHE A 51 12.59 -2.35 -18.68
N ASN A 52 12.03 -2.83 -19.79
CA ASN A 52 10.77 -3.57 -19.76
C ASN A 52 10.88 -4.86 -18.92
N PHE A 53 11.99 -5.59 -19.06
CA PHE A 53 12.26 -6.79 -18.25
C PHE A 53 12.29 -6.45 -16.75
N ILE A 54 12.98 -5.38 -16.33
CA ILE A 54 13.02 -4.95 -14.92
C ILE A 54 11.61 -4.63 -14.41
N GLY A 55 10.84 -3.83 -15.16
CA GLY A 55 9.46 -3.47 -14.77
C GLY A 55 8.53 -4.67 -14.67
N ASN A 56 8.64 -5.61 -15.61
CA ASN A 56 7.86 -6.85 -15.59
C ASN A 56 8.29 -7.78 -14.44
N SER A 57 9.59 -7.95 -14.22
CA SER A 57 10.10 -8.79 -13.13
C SER A 57 9.59 -8.31 -11.77
N TYR A 58 9.66 -7.00 -11.50
CA TYR A 58 9.13 -6.43 -10.27
C TYR A 58 7.66 -6.80 -10.04
N THR A 59 6.79 -6.49 -11.01
CA THR A 59 5.36 -6.73 -10.84
C THR A 59 5.00 -8.21 -10.83
N THR A 60 5.70 -9.04 -11.61
CA THR A 60 5.44 -10.49 -11.68
C THR A 60 5.88 -11.19 -10.39
N VAL A 61 7.08 -10.87 -9.89
CA VAL A 61 7.61 -11.49 -8.67
C VAL A 61 6.77 -11.07 -7.45
N ILE A 62 6.58 -9.76 -7.24
CA ILE A 62 5.89 -9.27 -6.05
C ILE A 62 4.42 -9.72 -6.01
N ARG A 63 3.72 -9.72 -7.14
CA ARG A 63 2.30 -10.18 -7.20
C ARG A 63 2.15 -11.70 -7.29
N GLY A 64 3.21 -12.42 -7.60
CA GLY A 64 3.21 -13.89 -7.68
C GLY A 64 3.59 -14.58 -6.37
N VAL A 65 4.12 -13.85 -5.40
CA VAL A 65 4.53 -14.35 -4.08
C VAL A 65 3.46 -13.98 -3.05
N PRO A 66 3.10 -14.86 -2.11
CA PRO A 66 2.18 -14.51 -1.02
C PRO A 66 2.66 -13.29 -0.24
N GLU A 67 1.76 -12.32 -0.01
CA GLU A 67 2.07 -11.04 0.65
C GLU A 67 2.75 -11.23 2.01
N LEU A 68 2.27 -12.20 2.80
CA LEU A 68 2.87 -12.53 4.10
C LEU A 68 4.34 -12.94 3.96
N LEU A 69 4.68 -13.70 2.92
CA LEU A 69 6.06 -14.12 2.67
C LEU A 69 6.93 -12.91 2.29
N VAL A 70 6.41 -11.98 1.51
CA VAL A 70 7.11 -10.72 1.20
C VAL A 70 7.41 -9.96 2.48
N ILE A 71 6.42 -9.82 3.37
CA ILE A 71 6.59 -9.15 4.67
C ILE A 71 7.67 -9.84 5.51
N TYR A 72 7.67 -11.17 5.61
CA TYR A 72 8.71 -11.92 6.33
C TYR A 72 10.10 -11.72 5.75
N LEU A 73 10.22 -11.75 4.42
CA LEU A 73 11.51 -11.53 3.76
C LEU A 73 12.07 -10.13 4.04
N PHE A 74 11.22 -9.10 4.05
CA PHE A 74 11.66 -7.75 4.38
C PHE A 74 11.95 -7.56 5.87
N PHE A 75 11.15 -8.14 6.74
CA PHE A 75 11.35 -7.99 8.18
C PHE A 75 12.57 -8.77 8.68
N PHE A 76 12.62 -10.07 8.42
CA PHE A 76 13.72 -10.91 8.90
C PHE A 76 14.97 -10.80 8.01
N GLY A 77 14.80 -10.82 6.70
CA GLY A 77 15.90 -10.65 5.74
C GLY A 77 16.47 -9.24 5.74
N GLY A 78 15.63 -8.22 5.89
CA GLY A 78 16.03 -6.82 6.00
C GLY A 78 16.90 -6.57 7.23
N THR A 79 16.51 -7.11 8.39
CA THR A 79 17.33 -7.05 9.62
C THR A 79 18.71 -7.68 9.39
N GLY A 80 18.75 -8.87 8.81
CA GLY A 80 20.01 -9.56 8.50
C GLY A 80 20.89 -8.77 7.52
N ALA A 81 20.30 -8.18 6.47
CA ALA A 81 21.02 -7.37 5.50
C ALA A 81 21.60 -6.09 6.14
N VAL A 82 20.82 -5.39 6.96
CA VAL A 82 21.29 -4.18 7.68
C VAL A 82 22.44 -4.52 8.62
N MET A 83 22.31 -5.60 9.40
CA MET A 83 23.38 -6.06 10.29
C MET A 83 24.63 -6.47 9.52
N TYR A 84 24.49 -7.16 8.39
CA TYR A 84 25.61 -7.52 7.52
C TYR A 84 26.35 -6.28 6.98
N VAL A 85 25.60 -5.30 6.48
CA VAL A 85 26.19 -4.04 6.01
C VAL A 85 26.88 -3.29 7.15
N ALA A 86 26.24 -3.19 8.33
CA ALA A 86 26.79 -2.54 9.50
C ALA A 86 28.11 -3.20 9.96
N SER A 87 28.20 -4.52 9.89
CA SER A 87 29.41 -5.27 10.26
C SER A 87 30.62 -4.96 9.34
N ILE A 88 30.38 -4.66 8.05
CA ILE A 88 31.44 -4.22 7.12
C ILE A 88 32.06 -2.89 7.59
N PHE A 89 31.28 -2.02 8.24
CA PHE A 89 31.76 -0.76 8.82
C PHE A 89 32.23 -0.90 10.27
N GLY A 90 32.37 -2.15 10.77
CA GLY A 90 32.88 -2.43 12.12
C GLY A 90 31.83 -2.32 13.24
N TYR A 91 30.55 -2.15 12.91
CA TYR A 91 29.45 -2.12 13.86
C TYR A 91 28.84 -3.51 14.01
N ASN A 92 29.03 -4.15 15.17
CA ASN A 92 28.61 -5.53 15.44
C ASN A 92 27.47 -5.64 16.48
N GLU A 93 26.94 -4.51 16.95
CA GLU A 93 25.80 -4.53 17.86
C GLU A 93 24.49 -4.79 17.11
N TYR A 94 23.50 -5.38 17.81
CA TYR A 94 22.19 -5.64 17.24
C TYR A 94 21.47 -4.32 16.92
N ILE A 95 21.08 -4.16 15.66
CA ILE A 95 20.29 -3.01 15.19
C ILE A 95 18.83 -3.43 15.16
N GLU A 96 18.05 -2.89 16.09
CA GLU A 96 16.60 -3.08 16.08
C GLU A 96 15.98 -2.24 14.95
N ILE A 97 15.36 -2.91 13.98
CA ILE A 97 14.65 -2.23 12.90
C ILE A 97 13.22 -1.94 13.36
N ASN A 98 12.80 -0.70 13.19
CA ASN A 98 11.46 -0.24 13.53
C ASN A 98 10.40 -1.00 12.73
N ALA A 99 9.52 -1.72 13.42
CA ALA A 99 8.47 -2.55 12.81
C ALA A 99 7.50 -1.76 11.94
N PHE A 100 7.22 -0.49 12.29
CA PHE A 100 6.39 0.40 11.47
C PHE A 100 7.04 0.68 10.11
N ILE A 101 8.31 1.09 10.11
CA ILE A 101 9.04 1.43 8.88
C ILE A 101 9.14 0.20 7.97
N THR A 102 9.56 -0.93 8.54
CA THR A 102 9.74 -2.18 7.77
C THR A 102 8.42 -2.70 7.23
N GLY A 103 7.36 -2.69 8.05
CA GLY A 103 6.03 -3.13 7.65
C GLY A 103 5.43 -2.22 6.58
N ALA A 104 5.48 -0.89 6.78
CA ALA A 104 5.00 0.07 5.79
C ALA A 104 5.78 -0.03 4.47
N PHE A 105 7.09 -0.29 4.51
CA PHE A 105 7.91 -0.48 3.32
C PHE A 105 7.57 -1.77 2.58
N ALA A 106 7.42 -2.89 3.29
CA ALA A 106 7.05 -4.18 2.69
C ALA A 106 5.67 -4.10 2.00
N ILE A 107 4.64 -3.59 2.71
CA ILE A 107 3.32 -3.38 2.11
C ILE A 107 3.39 -2.33 0.99
N GLY A 108 4.23 -1.30 1.12
CA GLY A 108 4.44 -0.29 0.10
C GLY A 108 4.99 -0.86 -1.20
N ILE A 109 5.92 -1.79 -1.14
CA ILE A 109 6.42 -2.53 -2.32
C ILE A 109 5.29 -3.36 -2.96
N ILE A 110 4.45 -4.01 -2.15
CA ILE A 110 3.31 -4.80 -2.64
C ILE A 110 2.29 -3.88 -3.34
N SER A 111 1.84 -2.83 -2.66
CA SER A 111 0.88 -1.86 -3.21
C SER A 111 1.43 -1.14 -4.45
N GLY A 112 2.75 -0.92 -4.50
CA GLY A 112 3.46 -0.37 -5.65
C GLY A 112 3.40 -1.27 -6.88
N ALA A 113 3.51 -2.59 -6.71
CA ALA A 113 3.38 -3.54 -7.80
C ALA A 113 1.95 -3.56 -8.38
N TYR A 114 0.93 -3.51 -7.53
CA TYR A 114 -0.47 -3.38 -7.96
C TYR A 114 -0.73 -2.02 -8.62
N SER A 115 -0.27 -0.92 -8.03
CA SER A 115 -0.43 0.44 -8.58
C SER A 115 0.29 0.60 -9.92
N THR A 116 1.44 -0.04 -10.11
CA THR A 116 2.16 -0.07 -11.40
C THR A 116 1.29 -0.64 -12.51
N GLU A 117 0.59 -1.76 -12.24
CA GLU A 117 -0.32 -2.37 -13.21
C GLU A 117 -1.55 -1.50 -13.49
N VAL A 118 -2.08 -0.84 -12.46
CA VAL A 118 -3.19 0.10 -12.61
C VAL A 118 -2.80 1.25 -13.53
N PHE A 119 -1.67 1.92 -13.28
CA PHE A 119 -1.20 3.01 -14.14
C PHE A 119 -0.85 2.55 -15.55
N ARG A 120 -0.20 1.40 -15.68
CA ARG A 120 0.08 0.81 -16.99
C ARG A 120 -1.20 0.56 -17.78
N GLY A 121 -2.19 -0.08 -17.17
CA GLY A 121 -3.50 -0.34 -17.78
C GLY A 121 -4.22 0.94 -18.18
N ALA A 122 -4.24 1.94 -17.29
CA ALA A 122 -4.86 3.24 -17.56
C ALA A 122 -4.19 3.96 -18.75
N ILE A 123 -2.85 4.00 -18.82
CA ILE A 123 -2.13 4.62 -19.94
C ILE A 123 -2.40 3.88 -21.26
N GLN A 124 -2.45 2.54 -21.22
CA GLN A 124 -2.71 1.74 -22.43
C GLN A 124 -4.16 1.82 -22.92
N SER A 125 -5.09 2.23 -22.05
CA SER A 125 -6.51 2.42 -22.41
C SER A 125 -6.78 3.77 -23.06
N ILE A 126 -5.81 4.69 -23.08
CA ILE A 126 -5.94 5.98 -23.77
C ILE A 126 -5.87 5.74 -25.27
N ASP A 127 -6.86 6.28 -26.01
CA ASP A 127 -6.92 6.16 -27.46
C ASP A 127 -5.66 6.72 -28.13
N LYS A 128 -5.14 6.00 -29.13
CA LYS A 128 -3.94 6.41 -29.88
C LYS A 128 -4.13 7.74 -30.60
N GLY A 129 -5.35 8.06 -31.03
CA GLY A 129 -5.69 9.35 -31.64
C GLY A 129 -5.40 10.54 -30.72
N GLN A 130 -5.48 10.37 -29.39
CA GLN A 130 -5.11 11.44 -28.44
C GLN A 130 -3.61 11.79 -28.52
N PHE A 131 -2.77 10.76 -28.70
CA PHE A 131 -1.33 10.97 -28.88
C PHE A 131 -0.99 11.59 -30.23
N GLU A 132 -1.72 11.20 -31.28
CA GLU A 132 -1.56 11.73 -32.65
C GLU A 132 -2.02 13.17 -32.74
N ALA A 133 -3.21 13.48 -32.20
CA ALA A 133 -3.73 14.85 -32.13
C ALA A 133 -2.80 15.79 -31.38
N ALA A 134 -2.24 15.33 -30.26
CA ALA A 134 -1.26 16.07 -29.48
C ALA A 134 0.00 16.42 -30.28
N LYS A 135 0.48 15.52 -31.14
CA LYS A 135 1.61 15.76 -32.03
C LYS A 135 1.27 16.76 -33.14
N VAL A 136 0.09 16.65 -33.73
CA VAL A 136 -0.38 17.58 -34.78
C VAL A 136 -0.49 19.00 -34.22
N LEU A 137 -0.91 19.16 -32.97
CA LEU A 137 -0.96 20.43 -32.25
C LEU A 137 0.44 20.97 -31.86
N GLY A 138 1.52 20.30 -32.24
CA GLY A 138 2.89 20.74 -31.96
C GLY A 138 3.31 20.66 -30.49
N LEU A 139 2.57 19.91 -29.67
CA LEU A 139 2.92 19.78 -28.24
C LEU A 139 4.23 18.99 -28.07
N SER A 140 5.14 19.52 -27.25
CA SER A 140 6.34 18.81 -26.83
C SER A 140 5.99 17.54 -26.04
N LYS A 141 6.88 16.55 -25.98
CA LYS A 141 6.64 15.30 -25.23
C LYS A 141 6.19 15.52 -23.77
N PRO A 142 6.82 16.42 -22.99
CA PRO A 142 6.31 16.77 -21.65
C PRO A 142 4.91 17.41 -21.71
N GLY A 143 4.68 18.31 -22.68
CA GLY A 143 3.36 18.93 -22.86
C GLY A 143 2.25 17.93 -23.17
N GLN A 144 2.53 16.92 -24.03
CA GLN A 144 1.61 15.81 -24.31
C GLN A 144 1.32 15.03 -23.03
N PHE A 145 2.36 14.70 -22.26
CA PHE A 145 2.21 13.93 -21.04
C PHE A 145 1.38 14.70 -19.98
N PHE A 146 1.79 15.89 -19.59
CA PHE A 146 1.14 16.63 -18.49
C PHE A 146 -0.24 17.19 -18.84
N LYS A 147 -0.47 17.61 -20.10
CA LYS A 147 -1.73 18.25 -20.48
C LYS A 147 -2.80 17.28 -20.99
N ILE A 148 -2.40 16.12 -21.54
CA ILE A 148 -3.33 15.20 -22.21
C ILE A 148 -3.33 13.83 -21.55
N ILE A 149 -2.15 13.19 -21.39
CA ILE A 149 -2.05 11.81 -20.97
C ILE A 149 -2.29 11.68 -19.46
N LEU A 150 -1.58 12.44 -18.65
CA LEU A 150 -1.64 12.36 -17.18
C LEU A 150 -3.06 12.59 -16.63
N PRO A 151 -3.82 13.63 -17.05
CA PRO A 151 -5.18 13.83 -16.55
C PRO A 151 -6.11 12.67 -16.90
N GLN A 152 -6.01 12.12 -18.11
CA GLN A 152 -6.80 10.96 -18.52
C GLN A 152 -6.37 9.69 -17.77
N THR A 153 -5.05 9.48 -17.61
CA THR A 153 -4.51 8.37 -16.83
C THR A 153 -5.04 8.38 -15.40
N LEU A 154 -4.99 9.53 -14.72
CA LEU A 154 -5.47 9.65 -13.34
C LEU A 154 -6.96 9.31 -13.25
N ARG A 155 -7.77 9.81 -14.17
CA ARG A 155 -9.19 9.51 -14.23
C ARG A 155 -9.47 8.01 -14.37
N LEU A 156 -8.76 7.32 -15.28
CA LEU A 156 -8.92 5.89 -15.52
C LEU A 156 -8.32 5.04 -14.38
N ALA A 157 -7.31 5.57 -13.67
CA ALA A 157 -6.63 4.85 -12.59
C ALA A 157 -7.38 4.92 -11.25
N ILE A 158 -8.07 6.04 -10.93
CA ILE A 158 -8.68 6.26 -9.61
C ILE A 158 -9.59 5.09 -9.16
N PRO A 159 -10.53 4.56 -9.99
CA PRO A 159 -11.38 3.45 -9.56
C PRO A 159 -10.58 2.20 -9.18
N ASN A 160 -9.53 1.88 -9.94
CA ASN A 160 -8.68 0.73 -9.66
C ASN A 160 -7.72 0.96 -8.49
N LEU A 161 -7.23 2.19 -8.29
CA LEU A 161 -6.44 2.57 -7.13
C LEU A 161 -7.25 2.48 -5.83
N SER A 162 -8.56 2.66 -5.88
CA SER A 162 -9.43 2.43 -4.74
C SER A 162 -9.41 0.96 -4.28
N ASN A 163 -9.33 0.02 -5.22
CA ASN A 163 -9.16 -1.39 -4.90
C ASN A 163 -7.78 -1.69 -4.31
N VAL A 164 -6.72 -1.05 -4.84
CA VAL A 164 -5.37 -1.17 -4.27
C VAL A 164 -5.35 -0.65 -2.83
N TRP A 165 -6.01 0.48 -2.55
CA TRP A 165 -6.17 0.99 -1.19
C TRP A 165 -6.83 -0.03 -0.24
N GLN A 166 -7.93 -0.67 -0.68
CA GLN A 166 -8.63 -1.68 0.13
C GLN A 166 -7.75 -2.91 0.42
N ILE A 167 -6.96 -3.35 -0.55
CA ILE A 167 -5.99 -4.44 -0.39
C ILE A 167 -4.93 -3.98 0.63
N THR A 168 -4.31 -2.81 0.42
CA THR A 168 -3.29 -2.24 1.30
C THR A 168 -3.78 -2.12 2.75
N LEU A 169 -5.01 -1.65 2.96
CA LEU A 169 -5.62 -1.54 4.29
C LEU A 169 -5.74 -2.91 4.98
N LYS A 170 -6.15 -3.94 4.25
CA LYS A 170 -6.28 -5.30 4.81
C LYS A 170 -4.93 -5.97 5.05
N ASP A 171 -3.96 -5.71 4.20
CA ASP A 171 -2.62 -6.28 4.31
C ASP A 171 -1.88 -5.76 5.55
N THR A 172 -2.29 -4.63 6.14
CA THR A 172 -1.73 -4.19 7.43
C THR A 172 -1.93 -5.22 8.53
N SER A 173 -2.99 -6.02 8.48
CA SER A 173 -3.21 -7.11 9.44
C SER A 173 -2.10 -8.18 9.41
N LEU A 174 -1.42 -8.35 8.27
CA LEU A 174 -0.31 -9.29 8.11
C LEU A 174 0.95 -8.84 8.87
N ILE A 175 1.09 -7.52 9.15
CA ILE A 175 2.22 -7.01 9.93
C ILE A 175 2.10 -7.40 11.41
N SER A 176 0.93 -7.79 11.89
CA SER A 176 0.71 -8.23 13.27
C SER A 176 1.74 -9.28 13.73
N VAL A 177 2.22 -10.12 12.80
CA VAL A 177 3.22 -11.16 13.06
C VAL A 177 4.62 -10.61 13.38
N THR A 178 4.92 -9.37 12.97
CA THR A 178 6.21 -8.70 13.24
C THR A 178 6.23 -7.97 14.57
N GLY A 179 5.13 -7.99 15.32
CA GLY A 179 5.02 -7.37 16.62
C GLY A 179 4.47 -5.94 16.62
N LEU A 180 4.24 -5.33 15.45
CA LEU A 180 3.60 -4.01 15.38
C LEU A 180 2.18 -4.07 15.92
N VAL A 181 1.88 -3.21 16.89
CA VAL A 181 0.56 -3.15 17.52
C VAL A 181 -0.39 -2.31 16.67
N GLU A 182 -1.07 -2.97 15.74
CA GLU A 182 -2.17 -2.49 14.93
C GLU A 182 -3.46 -3.25 15.32
N ILE A 183 -4.59 -3.04 14.63
CA ILE A 183 -5.90 -3.62 15.02
C ILE A 183 -5.83 -5.13 15.28
N MET A 184 -5.21 -5.91 14.37
CA MET A 184 -5.17 -7.36 14.49
C MET A 184 -4.30 -7.80 15.66
N ARG A 185 -3.13 -7.19 15.85
CA ARG A 185 -2.22 -7.46 16.96
C ARG A 185 -2.85 -7.10 18.30
N GLN A 186 -3.48 -5.93 18.40
CA GLN A 186 -4.15 -5.51 19.63
C GLN A 186 -5.33 -6.43 19.98
N SER A 187 -6.10 -6.83 18.97
CA SER A 187 -7.19 -7.78 19.17
C SER A 187 -6.69 -9.16 19.63
N TYR A 188 -5.54 -9.60 19.12
CA TYR A 188 -4.89 -10.83 19.58
C TYR A 188 -4.47 -10.73 21.06
N ILE A 189 -3.88 -9.61 21.49
CA ILE A 189 -3.47 -9.37 22.89
C ILE A 189 -4.70 -9.38 23.80
N ALA A 190 -5.74 -8.62 23.46
CA ALA A 190 -6.97 -8.54 24.21
C ALA A 190 -7.70 -9.90 24.32
N ALA A 191 -7.77 -10.63 23.20
CA ALA A 191 -8.33 -11.98 23.15
C ALA A 191 -7.57 -12.98 24.02
N GLY A 192 -6.26 -12.86 24.11
CA GLY A 192 -5.40 -13.67 24.97
C GLY A 192 -5.61 -13.37 26.45
N SER A 193 -5.70 -12.12 26.81
CA SER A 193 -5.90 -11.66 28.18
C SER A 193 -7.29 -12.03 28.73
N THR A 194 -8.33 -11.79 27.94
CA THR A 194 -9.74 -12.02 28.38
C THR A 194 -10.25 -13.42 28.11
N ARG A 195 -9.54 -14.23 27.26
CA ARG A 195 -9.97 -15.51 26.72
C ARG A 195 -11.22 -15.45 25.82
N ASP A 196 -11.68 -14.27 25.46
CA ASP A 196 -12.83 -14.06 24.57
C ASP A 196 -12.38 -13.76 23.14
N ARG A 197 -11.89 -14.81 22.46
CA ARG A 197 -11.32 -14.72 21.11
C ARG A 197 -12.36 -14.32 20.06
N LEU A 198 -13.56 -14.89 20.15
CA LEU A 198 -14.60 -14.64 19.17
C LEU A 198 -15.01 -13.16 19.18
N PHE A 199 -15.17 -12.59 20.36
CA PHE A 199 -15.53 -11.19 20.53
C PHE A 199 -14.49 -10.26 19.90
N PHE A 200 -13.22 -10.38 20.28
CA PHE A 200 -12.18 -9.45 19.81
C PHE A 200 -11.86 -9.58 18.33
N TYR A 201 -11.85 -10.78 17.76
CA TYR A 201 -11.67 -10.93 16.31
C TYR A 201 -12.89 -10.47 15.52
N SER A 202 -14.10 -10.65 16.02
CA SER A 202 -15.29 -10.09 15.40
C SER A 202 -15.28 -8.57 15.47
N PHE A 203 -14.84 -7.99 16.59
CA PHE A 203 -14.69 -6.55 16.74
C PHE A 203 -13.60 -5.99 15.82
N ALA A 204 -12.45 -6.67 15.67
CA ALA A 204 -11.44 -6.31 14.68
C ALA A 204 -12.02 -6.28 13.26
N ALA A 205 -12.80 -7.30 12.88
CA ALA A 205 -13.46 -7.32 11.57
C ALA A 205 -14.40 -6.13 11.38
N VAL A 206 -15.16 -5.74 12.41
CA VAL A 206 -16.01 -4.55 12.37
C VAL A 206 -15.18 -3.28 12.20
N LEU A 207 -14.04 -3.12 12.90
CA LEU A 207 -13.15 -1.97 12.76
C LEU A 207 -12.60 -1.88 11.33
N TYR A 208 -12.11 -2.98 10.74
CA TYR A 208 -11.66 -3.00 9.35
C TYR A 208 -12.78 -2.67 8.35
N LEU A 209 -14.01 -3.16 8.58
CA LEU A 209 -15.16 -2.81 7.76
C LEU A 209 -15.50 -1.33 7.85
N LEU A 210 -15.48 -0.74 9.05
CA LEU A 210 -15.71 0.69 9.27
C LEU A 210 -14.66 1.54 8.57
N LEU A 211 -13.37 1.20 8.70
CA LEU A 211 -12.27 1.88 8.01
C LEU A 211 -12.43 1.79 6.50
N THR A 212 -12.76 0.61 5.98
CA THR A 212 -13.01 0.40 4.55
C THR A 212 -14.18 1.26 4.08
N PHE A 213 -15.30 1.21 4.78
CA PHE A 213 -16.52 1.98 4.44
C PHE A 213 -16.25 3.49 4.43
N LEU A 214 -15.60 4.02 5.47
CA LEU A 214 -15.31 5.45 5.59
C LEU A 214 -14.33 5.92 4.50
N SER A 215 -13.25 5.16 4.26
CA SER A 215 -12.27 5.48 3.23
C SER A 215 -12.86 5.41 1.83
N MET A 216 -13.69 4.39 1.53
CA MET A 216 -14.36 4.27 0.24
C MET A 216 -15.36 5.39 0.00
N LYS A 217 -16.09 5.83 1.02
CA LYS A 217 -16.99 7.00 0.90
C LYS A 217 -16.22 8.27 0.52
N LEU A 218 -14.99 8.43 1.05
CA LEU A 218 -14.13 9.55 0.70
C LEU A 218 -13.59 9.43 -0.73
N ILE A 219 -13.10 8.25 -1.10
CA ILE A 219 -12.53 7.97 -2.43
C ILE A 219 -13.60 8.13 -3.52
N ASN A 220 -14.81 7.61 -3.30
CA ASN A 220 -15.92 7.75 -4.26
C ASN A 220 -16.30 9.22 -4.51
N ARG A 221 -16.17 10.10 -3.51
CA ARG A 221 -16.38 11.54 -3.72
C ARG A 221 -15.31 12.14 -4.65
N LEU A 222 -14.06 11.71 -4.52
CA LEU A 222 -12.98 12.11 -5.42
C LEU A 222 -13.23 11.56 -6.82
N GLU A 223 -13.62 10.30 -6.96
CA GLU A 223 -13.94 9.67 -8.24
C GLU A 223 -15.04 10.44 -8.99
N VAL A 224 -16.16 10.73 -8.34
CA VAL A 224 -17.26 11.53 -8.92
C VAL A 224 -16.80 12.93 -9.33
N LYS A 225 -15.92 13.58 -8.54
CA LYS A 225 -15.39 14.90 -8.87
C LYS A 225 -14.52 14.86 -10.14
N TYR A 226 -13.68 13.84 -10.29
CA TYR A 226 -12.80 13.71 -11.45
C TYR A 226 -13.50 13.11 -12.68
N SER A 227 -14.63 12.39 -12.52
CA SER A 227 -15.41 11.83 -13.65
C SER A 227 -16.28 12.88 -14.36
N ARG A 228 -16.62 14.01 -13.71
CA ARG A 228 -17.56 15.03 -14.24
C ARG A 228 -17.00 15.95 -15.33
N GLY A 229 -15.84 15.69 -15.88
CA GLY A 229 -15.15 16.57 -16.83
C GLY A 229 -15.35 16.27 -18.33
N TYR A 230 -16.28 15.38 -18.72
CA TYR A 230 -16.68 15.09 -20.13
C TYR A 230 -18.09 14.60 -20.20
#